data_10928a5f228010f58cc718e9de86b61c
#
_entry.id   10928a5f228010f58cc718e9de86b61c
#
_cell.length_a   1.000
_cell.length_b   1.000
_cell.length_c   1.000
_cell.angle_alpha   90.00
_cell.angle_beta   90.00
_cell.angle_gamma   90.00
#
_symmetry.space_group_name_H-M   'P 1'
#
loop_
_entity.id
_entity.type
_entity.pdbx_description
1 polymer ?
#
loop_
_entity_poly.entity_id
_entity_poly.type
_entity_poly.pdbx_seq_one_letter_code
_entity_poly.pdbx_strand_id
1 'polypeptide(L)'
;MSLDALRDQIPDYAKDIRLNLGTLASETTLNDQQKWGAFLASALASGNGAVIRAMAVTAAKAAAAIMAMNNVYYRATHLMHAEDYKQLPAKLRMNVIANPGVDKVDFELWSLAVSAVNGCGMCLDAHEKVVRKGGLSADQVHTALRIAAAVHAASAVLTGESALAG
;
A
#
# COMPACT_ATOMS: atom_id res chain seq x y z
N MET A 1 -7.36 -17.92 3.06
CA MET A 1 -6.25 -18.00 4.04
C MET A 1 -6.47 -16.87 5.01
N SER A 2 -6.38 -17.09 6.32
CA SER A 2 -6.46 -16.02 7.33
C SER A 2 -5.10 -15.34 7.53
N LEU A 3 -5.09 -14.17 8.19
CA LEU A 3 -3.84 -13.48 8.56
C LEU A 3 -2.99 -14.36 9.50
N ASP A 4 -3.61 -15.08 10.43
CA ASP A 4 -2.88 -15.98 11.33
C ASP A 4 -2.22 -17.12 10.56
N ALA A 5 -2.94 -17.77 9.64
CA ALA A 5 -2.35 -18.80 8.78
C ALA A 5 -1.24 -18.26 7.86
N LEU A 6 -1.27 -16.97 7.51
CA LEU A 6 -0.15 -16.32 6.81
C LEU A 6 1.05 -16.11 7.73
N ARG A 7 0.81 -15.64 8.95
CA ARG A 7 1.86 -15.42 9.97
C ARG A 7 2.59 -16.71 10.30
N ASP A 8 1.89 -17.84 10.36
CA ASP A 8 2.47 -19.15 10.65
C ASP A 8 3.43 -19.64 9.54
N GLN A 9 3.31 -19.10 8.33
CA GLN A 9 4.24 -19.39 7.22
C GLN A 9 5.53 -18.57 7.26
N ILE A 10 5.61 -17.56 8.12
CA ILE A 10 6.80 -16.70 8.24
C ILE A 10 7.82 -17.39 9.16
N PRO A 11 9.03 -17.74 8.65
CA PRO A 11 10.05 -18.45 9.39
C PRO A 11 10.57 -17.67 10.61
N ASP A 12 11.23 -18.39 11.51
CA ASP A 12 11.74 -17.80 12.78
C ASP A 12 12.80 -16.70 12.58
N TYR A 13 13.57 -16.76 11.51
CA TYR A 13 14.53 -15.68 11.21
C TYR A 13 13.82 -14.35 10.89
N ALA A 14 12.54 -14.38 10.50
CA ALA A 14 11.70 -13.22 10.23
C ALA A 14 10.62 -13.00 11.32
N LYS A 15 10.85 -13.49 12.53
CA LYS A 15 9.91 -13.42 13.67
C LYS A 15 9.36 -12.01 13.91
N ASP A 16 10.18 -10.98 13.76
CA ASP A 16 9.73 -9.60 13.98
C ASP A 16 8.68 -9.18 12.97
N ILE A 17 8.76 -9.62 11.72
CA ILE A 17 7.74 -9.36 10.69
C ILE A 17 6.41 -10.01 11.09
N ARG A 18 6.45 -11.27 11.55
CA ARG A 18 5.29 -12.00 12.05
C ARG A 18 4.61 -11.28 13.23
N LEU A 19 5.40 -10.76 14.17
CA LEU A 19 4.90 -10.02 15.32
C LEU A 19 4.29 -8.67 14.90
N ASN A 20 4.96 -7.92 14.03
CA ASN A 20 4.49 -6.64 13.52
C ASN A 20 3.14 -6.77 12.79
N LEU A 21 2.95 -7.80 11.96
CA LEU A 21 1.66 -8.06 11.31
C LEU A 21 0.54 -8.27 12.34
N GLY A 22 0.79 -9.02 13.40
CA GLY A 22 -0.20 -9.23 14.48
C GLY A 22 -0.53 -7.95 15.24
N THR A 23 0.49 -7.18 15.62
CA THR A 23 0.30 -5.89 16.31
C THR A 23 -0.51 -4.92 15.46
N LEU A 24 -0.15 -4.79 14.17
CA LEU A 24 -0.84 -3.87 13.26
C LEU A 24 -2.27 -4.32 12.94
N ALA A 25 -2.55 -5.61 12.91
CA ALA A 25 -3.91 -6.12 12.74
C ALA A 25 -4.83 -5.78 13.94
N SER A 26 -4.27 -5.72 15.15
CA SER A 26 -4.99 -5.31 16.37
C SER A 26 -4.98 -3.81 16.63
N GLU A 27 -4.30 -3.03 15.79
CA GLU A 27 -4.21 -1.57 15.91
C GLU A 27 -5.59 -0.90 15.77
N THR A 28 -5.86 0.08 16.62
CA THR A 28 -7.15 0.79 16.69
C THR A 28 -7.08 2.26 16.25
N THR A 29 -5.91 2.75 15.88
CA THR A 29 -5.69 4.12 15.37
C THR A 29 -6.43 4.38 14.06
N LEU A 30 -6.58 3.34 13.23
CA LEU A 30 -7.41 3.31 12.02
C LEU A 30 -8.71 2.55 12.28
N ASN A 31 -9.80 2.97 11.65
CA ASN A 31 -10.99 2.13 11.60
C ASN A 31 -10.75 0.86 10.74
N ASP A 32 -11.63 -0.12 10.84
CA ASP A 32 -11.43 -1.40 10.15
C ASP A 32 -11.35 -1.27 8.63
N GLN A 33 -12.15 -0.39 8.02
CA GLN A 33 -12.10 -0.14 6.58
C GLN A 33 -10.74 0.43 6.15
N GLN A 34 -10.25 1.44 6.84
CA GLN A 34 -8.94 2.06 6.59
C GLN A 34 -7.81 1.07 6.77
N LYS A 35 -7.82 0.33 7.88
CA LYS A 35 -6.81 -0.65 8.25
C LYS A 35 -6.73 -1.80 7.24
N TRP A 36 -7.82 -2.51 7.03
CA TRP A 36 -7.82 -3.67 6.13
C TRP A 36 -7.67 -3.28 4.66
N GLY A 37 -8.15 -2.09 4.27
CA GLY A 37 -7.87 -1.52 2.96
C GLY A 37 -6.39 -1.24 2.75
N ALA A 38 -5.69 -0.68 3.75
CA ALA A 38 -4.24 -0.46 3.69
C ALA A 38 -3.46 -1.79 3.60
N PHE A 39 -3.85 -2.81 4.39
CA PHE A 39 -3.27 -4.15 4.30
C PHE A 39 -3.40 -4.73 2.90
N LEU A 40 -4.61 -4.74 2.32
CA LEU A 40 -4.83 -5.31 0.99
C LEU A 40 -4.14 -4.52 -0.12
N ALA A 41 -4.23 -3.19 -0.10
CA ALA A 41 -3.58 -2.35 -1.11
C ALA A 41 -2.07 -2.58 -1.12
N SER A 42 -1.45 -2.66 0.07
CA SER A 42 -0.03 -2.96 0.23
C SER A 42 0.34 -4.37 -0.23
N ALA A 43 -0.52 -5.38 0.08
CA ALA A 43 -0.34 -6.75 -0.38
C ALA A 43 -0.34 -6.86 -1.91
N LEU A 44 -1.28 -6.18 -2.56
CA LEU A 44 -1.35 -6.12 -4.03
C LEU A 44 -0.14 -5.43 -4.64
N ALA A 45 0.30 -4.31 -4.05
CA ALA A 45 1.50 -3.60 -4.48
C ALA A 45 2.78 -4.45 -4.32
N SER A 46 2.83 -5.30 -3.29
CA SER A 46 3.96 -6.21 -3.02
C SER A 46 3.99 -7.45 -3.91
N GLY A 47 2.87 -7.82 -4.55
CA GLY A 47 2.79 -8.85 -5.58
C GLY A 47 2.82 -10.31 -5.11
N ASN A 48 2.90 -10.61 -3.80
CA ASN A 48 2.93 -11.98 -3.30
C ASN A 48 1.51 -12.58 -3.19
N GLY A 49 1.26 -13.69 -3.90
CA GLY A 49 -0.07 -14.32 -3.96
C GLY A 49 -0.59 -14.86 -2.62
N ALA A 50 0.28 -15.35 -1.73
CA ALA A 50 -0.12 -15.85 -0.40
C ALA A 50 -0.60 -14.67 0.46
N VAL A 51 0.14 -13.56 0.46
CA VAL A 51 -0.22 -12.34 1.20
C VAL A 51 -1.52 -11.75 0.66
N ILE A 52 -1.69 -11.66 -0.67
CA ILE A 52 -2.92 -11.16 -1.31
C ILE A 52 -4.14 -12.00 -0.91
N ARG A 53 -4.03 -13.34 -0.91
CA ARG A 53 -5.14 -14.22 -0.53
C ARG A 53 -5.55 -14.12 0.93
N ALA A 54 -4.66 -13.69 1.81
CA ALA A 54 -4.96 -13.46 3.22
C ALA A 54 -5.75 -12.17 3.48
N MET A 55 -5.84 -11.26 2.48
CA MET A 55 -6.36 -9.89 2.62
C MET A 55 -7.46 -9.60 1.58
N ALA A 56 -8.72 -9.94 1.81
CA ALA A 56 -9.78 -9.82 0.78
C ALA A 56 -10.77 -8.65 1.00
N VAL A 57 -10.55 -7.50 0.35
CA VAL A 57 -11.52 -6.38 0.22
C VAL A 57 -11.45 -5.75 -1.18
N THR A 58 -12.60 -5.46 -1.83
CA THR A 58 -12.65 -5.13 -3.27
C THR A 58 -12.18 -3.71 -3.63
N ALA A 59 -12.49 -2.69 -2.83
CA ALA A 59 -12.18 -1.29 -3.18
C ALA A 59 -10.67 -0.96 -3.14
N ALA A 60 -9.90 -1.59 -2.27
CA ALA A 60 -8.45 -1.42 -2.20
C ALA A 60 -7.72 -1.92 -3.46
N LYS A 61 -8.36 -2.81 -4.26
CA LYS A 61 -7.83 -3.27 -5.55
C LYS A 61 -7.75 -2.13 -6.57
N ALA A 62 -8.73 -1.22 -6.56
CA ALA A 62 -8.73 -0.06 -7.46
C ALA A 62 -7.59 0.91 -7.11
N ALA A 63 -7.34 1.17 -5.82
CA ALA A 63 -6.21 1.97 -5.37
C ALA A 63 -4.87 1.33 -5.81
N ALA A 64 -4.68 0.03 -5.57
CA ALA A 64 -3.46 -0.67 -5.98
C ALA A 64 -3.25 -0.62 -7.51
N ALA A 65 -4.29 -0.87 -8.30
CA ALA A 65 -4.21 -0.88 -9.75
C ALA A 65 -3.84 0.49 -10.33
N ILE A 66 -4.53 1.56 -9.89
CA ILE A 66 -4.27 2.90 -10.40
C ILE A 66 -2.90 3.42 -9.94
N MET A 67 -2.49 3.10 -8.70
CA MET A 67 -1.18 3.51 -8.19
C MET A 67 -0.04 2.71 -8.81
N ALA A 68 -0.24 1.46 -9.24
CA ALA A 68 0.77 0.74 -10.01
C ALA A 68 1.19 1.53 -11.28
N MET A 69 0.24 2.15 -11.97
CA MET A 69 0.52 3.03 -13.11
C MET A 69 1.08 4.39 -12.68
N ASN A 70 0.40 5.06 -11.77
CA ASN A 70 0.76 6.42 -11.36
C ASN A 70 2.13 6.50 -10.68
N ASN A 71 2.46 5.54 -9.82
CA ASN A 71 3.74 5.55 -9.14
C ASN A 71 4.91 5.38 -10.10
N VAL A 72 4.78 4.57 -11.15
CA VAL A 72 5.81 4.46 -12.19
C VAL A 72 5.98 5.79 -12.91
N TYR A 73 4.89 6.36 -13.41
CA TYR A 73 4.92 7.58 -14.22
C TYR A 73 5.45 8.79 -13.42
N TYR A 74 4.83 9.07 -12.27
CA TYR A 74 5.18 10.25 -11.48
C TYR A 74 6.53 10.12 -10.77
N ARG A 75 6.93 8.90 -10.36
CA ARG A 75 8.28 8.68 -9.85
C ARG A 75 9.33 8.91 -10.94
N ALA A 76 9.11 8.38 -12.15
CA ALA A 76 10.04 8.56 -13.26
C ALA A 76 10.19 10.03 -13.62
N THR A 77 9.08 10.76 -13.83
CA THR A 77 9.12 12.19 -14.20
C THR A 77 9.71 13.07 -13.09
N HIS A 78 9.54 12.67 -11.81
CA HIS A 78 10.14 13.39 -10.69
C HIS A 78 11.67 13.18 -10.61
N LEU A 79 12.13 11.97 -10.88
CA LEU A 79 13.55 11.61 -10.84
C LEU A 79 14.34 12.10 -12.07
N MET A 80 13.68 12.33 -13.19
CA MET A 80 14.31 12.92 -14.37
C MET A 80 14.60 14.41 -14.16
N HIS A 81 15.82 14.85 -14.48
CA HIS A 81 16.25 16.23 -14.29
C HIS A 81 15.77 17.18 -15.40
N ALA A 82 15.37 16.65 -16.56
CA ALA A 82 14.89 17.48 -17.67
C ALA A 82 13.49 18.05 -17.39
N GLU A 83 13.37 19.36 -17.40
CA GLU A 83 12.13 20.09 -17.07
C GLU A 83 11.01 19.86 -18.10
N ASP A 84 11.35 19.51 -19.34
CA ASP A 84 10.39 19.27 -20.42
C ASP A 84 9.33 18.23 -20.05
N TYR A 85 9.72 17.14 -19.36
CA TYR A 85 8.80 16.08 -18.94
C TYR A 85 7.80 16.54 -17.87
N LYS A 86 8.16 17.51 -17.05
CA LYS A 86 7.27 18.07 -16.01
C LYS A 86 6.16 18.93 -16.58
N GLN A 87 6.35 19.49 -17.77
CA GLN A 87 5.41 20.34 -18.47
C GLN A 87 4.44 19.55 -19.37
N LEU A 88 4.78 18.31 -19.70
CA LEU A 88 3.94 17.46 -20.54
C LEU A 88 2.74 16.91 -19.76
N PRO A 89 1.53 16.96 -20.34
CA PRO A 89 0.38 16.34 -19.71
C PRO A 89 0.54 14.81 -19.70
N ALA A 90 0.22 14.18 -18.57
CA ALA A 90 0.37 12.73 -18.38
C ALA A 90 -0.41 11.89 -19.41
N LYS A 91 -1.57 12.39 -19.92
CA LYS A 91 -2.46 11.70 -20.86
C LYS A 91 -2.86 10.28 -20.42
N LEU A 92 -2.84 10.03 -19.11
CA LEU A 92 -3.26 8.77 -18.48
C LEU A 92 -4.65 8.92 -17.89
N ARG A 93 -5.51 7.92 -18.07
CA ARG A 93 -6.85 7.93 -17.48
C ARG A 93 -6.80 7.54 -16.01
N MET A 94 -7.36 8.39 -15.14
CA MET A 94 -7.35 8.25 -13.69
C MET A 94 -8.75 8.46 -13.08
N ASN A 95 -9.80 8.13 -13.83
CA ASN A 95 -11.19 8.41 -13.44
C ASN A 95 -11.58 7.83 -12.09
N VAL A 96 -11.00 6.68 -11.70
CA VAL A 96 -11.26 6.03 -10.41
C VAL A 96 -10.83 6.89 -9.22
N ILE A 97 -9.85 7.78 -9.37
CA ILE A 97 -9.43 8.70 -8.30
C ILE A 97 -10.53 9.73 -8.00
N ALA A 98 -11.25 10.16 -9.04
CA ALA A 98 -12.34 11.13 -8.87
C ALA A 98 -13.60 10.48 -8.27
N ASN A 99 -13.86 9.20 -8.57
CA ASN A 99 -15.02 8.46 -8.07
C ASN A 99 -14.63 7.01 -7.70
N PRO A 100 -14.03 6.80 -6.53
CA PRO A 100 -13.50 5.49 -6.11
C PRO A 100 -14.58 4.49 -5.66
N GLY A 101 -15.84 4.92 -5.51
CA GLY A 101 -16.92 4.06 -4.98
C GLY A 101 -16.87 3.80 -3.46
N VAL A 102 -15.98 4.49 -2.76
CA VAL A 102 -15.80 4.48 -1.30
C VAL A 102 -15.49 5.90 -0.83
N ASP A 103 -15.38 6.09 0.49
CA ASP A 103 -14.91 7.35 1.04
C ASP A 103 -13.57 7.76 0.40
N LYS A 104 -13.49 9.02 -0.02
CA LYS A 104 -12.32 9.52 -0.74
C LYS A 104 -11.07 9.52 0.14
N VAL A 105 -11.19 9.81 1.41
CA VAL A 105 -10.07 9.85 2.35
C VAL A 105 -9.49 8.42 2.54
N ASP A 106 -10.36 7.42 2.63
CA ASP A 106 -9.93 6.03 2.73
C ASP A 106 -9.19 5.57 1.46
N PHE A 107 -9.74 5.91 0.28
CA PHE A 107 -9.08 5.60 -0.99
C PHE A 107 -7.70 6.26 -1.13
N GLU A 108 -7.58 7.51 -0.71
CA GLU A 108 -6.32 8.27 -0.71
C GLU A 108 -5.32 7.68 0.30
N LEU A 109 -5.79 7.22 1.47
CA LEU A 109 -4.94 6.54 2.45
C LEU A 109 -4.37 5.23 1.92
N TRP A 110 -5.18 4.45 1.19
CA TRP A 110 -4.72 3.22 0.53
C TRP A 110 -3.76 3.52 -0.61
N SER A 111 -4.01 4.58 -1.37
CA SER A 111 -3.11 5.06 -2.43
C SER A 111 -1.77 5.52 -1.86
N LEU A 112 -1.76 6.15 -0.69
CA LEU A 112 -0.55 6.50 0.06
C LEU A 112 0.23 5.24 0.45
N ALA A 113 -0.43 4.21 1.00
CA ALA A 113 0.21 2.96 1.39
C ALA A 113 0.87 2.24 0.18
N VAL A 114 0.17 2.19 -0.97
CA VAL A 114 0.73 1.65 -2.23
C VAL A 114 1.93 2.48 -2.70
N SER A 115 1.82 3.81 -2.61
CA SER A 115 2.91 4.72 -3.01
C SER A 115 4.15 4.57 -2.14
N ALA A 116 3.98 4.19 -0.86
CA ALA A 116 5.09 3.85 0.03
C ALA A 116 5.79 2.57 -0.42
N VAL A 117 5.03 1.50 -0.71
CA VAL A 117 5.59 0.24 -1.24
C VAL A 117 6.37 0.48 -2.54
N ASN A 118 5.83 1.29 -3.43
CA ASN A 118 6.43 1.56 -4.75
C ASN A 118 7.49 2.67 -4.73
N GLY A 119 7.73 3.34 -3.60
CA GLY A 119 8.77 4.37 -3.44
C GLY A 119 8.53 5.64 -4.27
N CYS A 120 7.27 6.08 -4.43
CA CYS A 120 6.92 7.30 -5.16
C CYS A 120 6.79 8.50 -4.21
N GLY A 121 7.87 9.25 -3.96
CA GLY A 121 7.86 10.41 -3.05
C GLY A 121 6.84 11.48 -3.43
N MET A 122 6.76 11.86 -4.72
CA MET A 122 5.77 12.83 -5.20
C MET A 122 4.33 12.36 -4.95
N CYS A 123 4.06 11.06 -5.12
CA CYS A 123 2.74 10.49 -4.85
C CYS A 123 2.44 10.49 -3.35
N LEU A 124 3.42 10.17 -2.51
CA LEU A 124 3.29 10.23 -1.05
C LEU A 124 2.88 11.63 -0.58
N ASP A 125 3.58 12.67 -1.04
CA ASP A 125 3.27 14.06 -0.72
C ASP A 125 1.86 14.46 -1.16
N ALA A 126 1.44 14.03 -2.36
CA ALA A 126 0.13 14.36 -2.88
C ALA A 126 -0.98 13.71 -2.04
N HIS A 127 -0.88 12.42 -1.76
CA HIS A 127 -1.88 11.69 -0.97
C HIS A 127 -1.88 12.12 0.50
N GLU A 128 -0.71 12.38 1.10
CA GLU A 128 -0.61 12.89 2.48
C GLU A 128 -1.39 14.20 2.64
N LYS A 129 -1.20 15.15 1.75
CA LYS A 129 -1.94 16.43 1.76
C LYS A 129 -3.45 16.22 1.72
N VAL A 130 -3.94 15.28 0.91
CA VAL A 130 -5.39 15.00 0.79
C VAL A 130 -5.93 14.38 2.07
N VAL A 131 -5.29 13.34 2.61
CA VAL A 131 -5.77 12.66 3.81
C VAL A 131 -5.69 13.55 5.04
N ARG A 132 -4.66 14.39 5.16
CA ARG A 132 -4.54 15.38 6.25
C ARG A 132 -5.63 16.44 6.16
N LYS A 133 -5.90 16.95 4.97
CA LYS A 133 -7.03 17.87 4.72
C LYS A 133 -8.38 17.19 4.98
N GLY A 134 -8.48 15.89 4.75
CA GLY A 134 -9.65 15.06 5.04
C GLY A 134 -9.83 14.72 6.53
N GLY A 135 -8.93 15.20 7.41
CA GLY A 135 -9.06 15.08 8.87
C GLY A 135 -8.27 13.95 9.51
N LEU A 136 -7.51 13.14 8.75
CA LEU A 136 -6.67 12.11 9.37
C LEU A 136 -5.50 12.73 10.13
N SER A 137 -5.20 12.19 11.30
CA SER A 137 -4.04 12.57 12.10
C SER A 137 -2.72 12.07 11.49
N ALA A 138 -1.60 12.65 11.91
CA ALA A 138 -0.28 12.15 11.51
C ALA A 138 -0.07 10.69 11.97
N ASP A 139 -0.60 10.32 13.13
CA ASP A 139 -0.50 8.95 13.66
C ASP A 139 -1.28 7.94 12.80
N GLN A 140 -2.45 8.33 12.30
CA GLN A 140 -3.24 7.50 11.37
C GLN A 140 -2.49 7.27 10.04
N VAL A 141 -1.91 8.32 9.47
CA VAL A 141 -1.07 8.21 8.26
C VAL A 141 0.16 7.34 8.54
N HIS A 142 0.84 7.56 9.66
CA HIS A 142 1.99 6.76 10.06
C HIS A 142 1.64 5.28 10.28
N THR A 143 0.45 4.99 10.82
CA THR A 143 -0.03 3.62 10.96
C THR A 143 -0.21 2.94 9.59
N ALA A 144 -0.74 3.62 8.58
CA ALA A 144 -0.83 3.10 7.22
C ALA A 144 0.56 2.82 6.60
N LEU A 145 1.56 3.67 6.87
CA LEU A 145 2.94 3.44 6.45
C LEU A 145 3.57 2.21 7.12
N ARG A 146 3.32 2.00 8.43
CA ARG A 146 3.78 0.80 9.16
C ARG A 146 3.15 -0.47 8.58
N ILE A 147 1.85 -0.42 8.24
CA ILE A 147 1.16 -1.52 7.56
C ILE A 147 1.84 -1.83 6.22
N ALA A 148 2.07 -0.81 5.39
CA ALA A 148 2.73 -0.97 4.10
C ALA A 148 4.11 -1.65 4.23
N ALA A 149 4.93 -1.19 5.18
CA ALA A 149 6.26 -1.73 5.44
C ALA A 149 6.22 -3.20 5.90
N ALA A 150 5.35 -3.54 6.87
CA ALA A 150 5.24 -4.90 7.40
C ALA A 150 4.70 -5.89 6.36
N VAL A 151 3.70 -5.47 5.56
CA VAL A 151 3.12 -6.28 4.47
C VAL A 151 4.14 -6.51 3.36
N HIS A 152 4.89 -5.48 2.98
CA HIS A 152 5.94 -5.61 1.96
C HIS A 152 7.07 -6.54 2.44
N ALA A 153 7.50 -6.43 3.68
CA ALA A 153 8.51 -7.32 4.27
C ALA A 153 8.03 -8.78 4.31
N ALA A 154 6.78 -9.03 4.71
CA ALA A 154 6.18 -10.38 4.68
C ALA A 154 6.13 -10.96 3.26
N SER A 155 5.79 -10.13 2.26
CA SER A 155 5.80 -10.54 0.86
C SER A 155 7.19 -10.93 0.38
N ALA A 156 8.22 -10.17 0.75
CA ALA A 156 9.61 -10.47 0.40
C ALA A 156 10.06 -11.81 1.01
N VAL A 157 9.79 -12.03 2.30
CA VAL A 157 10.12 -13.31 2.99
C VAL A 157 9.43 -14.49 2.28
N LEU A 158 8.11 -14.43 2.12
CA LEU A 158 7.35 -15.56 1.55
C LEU A 158 7.66 -15.81 0.06
N THR A 159 8.04 -14.78 -0.67
CA THR A 159 8.54 -14.94 -2.05
C THR A 159 9.88 -15.65 -2.07
N GLY A 160 10.80 -15.27 -1.16
CA GLY A 160 12.09 -15.95 -1.01
C GLY A 160 11.94 -17.42 -0.61
N GLU A 161 11.13 -17.72 0.40
CA GLU A 161 10.85 -19.10 0.84
C GLU A 161 10.26 -19.95 -0.29
N SER A 162 9.30 -19.40 -1.04
CA SER A 162 8.68 -20.10 -2.17
C SER A 162 9.69 -20.41 -3.28
N ALA A 163 10.64 -19.49 -3.53
CA ALA A 163 11.67 -19.70 -4.54
C ALA A 163 12.73 -20.72 -4.12
N LEU A 164 12.97 -20.88 -2.80
CA LEU A 164 13.92 -21.85 -2.26
C LEU A 164 13.32 -23.25 -2.10
N ALA A 165 12.00 -23.37 -2.03
CA ALA A 165 11.29 -24.64 -1.87
C ALA A 165 11.02 -25.40 -3.20
N GLY A 166 11.21 -24.73 -4.35
CA GLY A 166 11.01 -25.28 -5.70
C GLY A 166 12.28 -25.73 -6.34
#